data_12dc5bd7ec9f4de59c39274475314b80
#
_entry.id   12dc5bd7ec9f4de59c39274475314b80
#
_cell.length_a   1.000
_cell.length_b   1.000
_cell.length_c   1.000
_cell.angle_alpha   90.00
_cell.angle_beta   90.00
_cell.angle_gamma   90.00
#
_symmetry.space_group_name_H-M   'P 1'
#
loop_
_entity.id
_entity.type
_entity.pdbx_description
1 polymer ?
#
loop_
_entity_poly.entity_id
_entity_poly.type
_entity_poly.pdbx_seq_one_letter_code
_entity_poly.pdbx_strand_id
1 'polypeptide(L)'
;MRIALDVNWRPTFWDPSADPVAGPHPQALALMQPFLEKAGLIKLAREEAEWLFGSSDPAAISASLPQQPDVLVTDGGHPVRWSMAGHRGSMAVLAPPQVVDTTGAGDAFTAGLLHQLVTLTPSTGKPHQLSAAVVQQVVRYAAACGALVCAGAGAIDPQPLPSRVVEFLEQLES
;
A
#
# COMPACT_ATOMS: atom_id res chain seq x y z
N MET A 1 2.43 0.56 20.25
CA MET A 1 3.18 0.49 18.97
C MET A 1 2.27 -0.17 17.94
N ARG A 2 2.16 0.40 16.75
CA ARG A 2 1.34 -0.15 15.66
C ARG A 2 2.27 -0.76 14.61
N ILE A 3 1.99 -1.97 14.16
CA ILE A 3 2.76 -2.67 13.13
C ILE A 3 2.12 -2.38 11.79
N ALA A 4 2.91 -1.86 10.85
CA ALA A 4 2.54 -1.77 9.44
C ALA A 4 3.24 -2.91 8.68
N LEU A 5 2.48 -3.63 7.87
CA LEU A 5 2.94 -4.75 7.07
C LEU A 5 2.66 -4.47 5.58
N ASP A 6 3.70 -4.46 4.76
CA ASP A 6 3.60 -4.63 3.32
C ASP A 6 3.99 -6.08 3.03
N VAL A 7 3.08 -6.86 2.46
CA VAL A 7 3.34 -8.29 2.23
C VAL A 7 4.46 -8.48 1.23
N ASN A 8 4.43 -7.75 0.13
CA ASN A 8 5.51 -7.64 -0.86
C ASN A 8 6.12 -9.02 -1.24
N TRP A 9 5.25 -9.99 -1.56
CA TRP A 9 5.63 -11.37 -1.85
C TRP A 9 6.55 -11.46 -3.08
N ARG A 10 7.64 -12.23 -2.94
CA ARG A 10 8.63 -12.46 -4.00
C ARG A 10 9.01 -13.95 -3.98
N PRO A 11 8.37 -14.80 -4.81
CA PRO A 11 8.62 -16.25 -4.81
C PRO A 11 10.08 -16.60 -5.08
N THR A 12 10.76 -15.85 -5.96
CA THR A 12 12.17 -16.08 -6.32
C THR A 12 13.18 -15.85 -5.18
N PHE A 13 12.78 -15.16 -4.10
CA PHE A 13 13.61 -15.04 -2.89
C PHE A 13 13.51 -16.28 -1.99
N TRP A 14 12.45 -17.07 -2.17
CA TRP A 14 12.28 -18.34 -1.49
C TRP A 14 12.89 -19.50 -2.27
N ASP A 15 12.66 -19.51 -3.57
CA ASP A 15 13.20 -20.46 -4.52
C ASP A 15 13.55 -19.73 -5.82
N PRO A 16 14.87 -19.59 -6.16
CA PRO A 16 15.28 -18.93 -7.39
C PRO A 16 14.72 -19.55 -8.67
N SER A 17 14.26 -20.81 -8.62
CA SER A 17 13.63 -21.52 -9.73
C SER A 17 12.12 -21.36 -9.79
N ALA A 18 11.50 -20.72 -8.77
CA ALA A 18 10.06 -20.53 -8.74
C ALA A 18 9.59 -19.61 -9.85
N ASP A 19 8.38 -19.85 -10.32
CA ASP A 19 7.69 -18.93 -11.22
C ASP A 19 7.52 -17.55 -10.51
N PRO A 20 8.00 -16.46 -11.11
CA PRO A 20 7.91 -15.11 -10.51
C PRO A 20 6.49 -14.65 -10.16
N VAL A 21 5.47 -15.26 -10.77
CA VAL A 21 4.05 -14.96 -10.53
C VAL A 21 3.35 -15.99 -9.63
N ALA A 22 4.11 -16.95 -9.06
CA ALA A 22 3.53 -17.93 -8.15
C ALA A 22 3.13 -17.31 -6.81
N GLY A 23 1.98 -17.71 -6.30
CA GLY A 23 1.54 -17.37 -4.94
C GLY A 23 2.40 -18.07 -3.87
N PRO A 24 2.26 -17.66 -2.59
CA PRO A 24 3.03 -18.20 -1.50
C PRO A 24 2.66 -19.68 -1.24
N HIS A 25 3.68 -20.52 -1.05
CA HIS A 25 3.50 -21.92 -0.69
C HIS A 25 3.11 -22.07 0.82
N PRO A 26 2.60 -23.23 1.26
CA PRO A 26 2.07 -23.40 2.61
C PRO A 26 3.03 -23.03 3.75
N GLN A 27 4.32 -23.28 3.59
CA GLN A 27 5.32 -22.92 4.59
C GLN A 27 5.49 -21.39 4.68
N ALA A 28 5.49 -20.68 3.55
CA ALA A 28 5.56 -19.22 3.53
C ALA A 28 4.31 -18.61 4.19
N LEU A 29 3.13 -19.15 3.88
CA LEU A 29 1.87 -18.74 4.51
C LEU A 29 1.94 -18.90 6.03
N ALA A 30 2.41 -20.05 6.53
CA ALA A 30 2.54 -20.32 7.97
C ALA A 30 3.49 -19.31 8.66
N LEU A 31 4.57 -18.88 7.98
CA LEU A 31 5.49 -17.89 8.51
C LEU A 31 4.95 -16.46 8.47
N MET A 32 4.09 -16.11 7.50
CA MET A 32 3.47 -14.80 7.40
C MET A 32 2.29 -14.61 8.38
N GLN A 33 1.58 -15.68 8.70
CA GLN A 33 0.36 -15.64 9.52
C GLN A 33 0.51 -14.87 10.84
N PRO A 34 1.57 -15.07 11.68
CA PRO A 34 1.73 -14.33 12.93
C PRO A 34 1.91 -12.82 12.75
N PHE A 35 2.45 -12.37 11.60
CA PHE A 35 2.59 -10.95 11.28
C PHE A 35 1.25 -10.36 10.85
N LEU A 36 0.50 -11.07 10.02
CA LEU A 36 -0.85 -10.67 9.59
C LEU A 36 -1.78 -10.50 10.80
N GLU A 37 -1.75 -11.44 11.74
CA GLU A 37 -2.58 -11.40 12.95
C GLU A 37 -2.25 -10.26 13.92
N LYS A 38 -1.02 -9.74 13.88
CA LYS A 38 -0.55 -8.66 14.77
C LYS A 38 -0.52 -7.28 14.11
N ALA A 39 -0.66 -7.24 12.79
CA ALA A 39 -0.61 -5.99 12.06
C ALA A 39 -1.80 -5.08 12.42
N GLY A 40 -1.54 -3.80 12.53
CA GLY A 40 -2.57 -2.76 12.67
C GLY A 40 -2.82 -2.02 11.34
N LEU A 41 -1.93 -2.21 10.37
CA LEU A 41 -2.04 -1.70 9.00
C LEU A 41 -1.44 -2.75 8.07
N ILE A 42 -2.15 -3.11 7.00
CA ILE A 42 -1.68 -4.05 5.99
C ILE A 42 -1.87 -3.42 4.61
N LYS A 43 -0.82 -3.41 3.82
CA LYS A 43 -0.90 -3.12 2.38
C LYS A 43 -0.63 -4.40 1.60
N LEU A 44 -1.41 -4.59 0.56
CA LEU A 44 -1.39 -5.77 -0.31
C LEU A 44 -1.47 -5.33 -1.78
N ALA A 45 -0.80 -6.05 -2.65
CA ALA A 45 -1.21 -6.12 -4.04
C ALA A 45 -2.50 -6.97 -4.17
N ARG A 46 -3.29 -6.78 -5.22
CA ARG A 46 -4.54 -7.53 -5.43
C ARG A 46 -4.30 -9.05 -5.44
N GLU A 47 -3.25 -9.48 -6.12
CA GLU A 47 -2.88 -10.90 -6.20
C GLU A 47 -2.53 -11.47 -4.82
N GLU A 48 -1.79 -10.72 -4.00
CA GLU A 48 -1.44 -11.11 -2.63
C GLU A 48 -2.70 -11.23 -1.76
N ALA A 49 -3.64 -10.31 -1.91
CA ALA A 49 -4.92 -10.35 -1.21
C ALA A 49 -5.73 -11.60 -1.57
N GLU A 50 -5.77 -11.95 -2.86
CA GLU A 50 -6.46 -13.15 -3.33
C GLU A 50 -5.77 -14.44 -2.86
N TRP A 51 -4.45 -14.52 -2.88
CA TRP A 51 -3.71 -15.68 -2.40
C TRP A 51 -3.85 -15.91 -0.89
N LEU A 52 -3.80 -14.82 -0.11
CA LEU A 52 -3.79 -14.91 1.36
C LEU A 52 -5.20 -15.01 1.95
N PHE A 53 -6.20 -14.39 1.33
CA PHE A 53 -7.53 -14.22 1.92
C PHE A 53 -8.67 -14.71 1.01
N GLY A 54 -8.39 -15.11 -0.23
CA GLY A 54 -9.42 -15.45 -1.22
C GLY A 54 -10.32 -14.26 -1.58
N SER A 55 -9.89 -13.05 -1.29
CA SER A 55 -10.66 -11.83 -1.49
C SER A 55 -9.72 -10.64 -1.66
N SER A 56 -10.10 -9.70 -2.51
CA SER A 56 -9.43 -8.40 -2.65
C SER A 56 -10.28 -7.24 -2.09
N ASP A 57 -11.32 -7.53 -1.30
CA ASP A 57 -12.07 -6.51 -0.55
C ASP A 57 -11.35 -6.16 0.75
N PRO A 58 -10.83 -4.92 0.92
CA PRO A 58 -10.13 -4.51 2.13
C PRO A 58 -10.93 -4.68 3.41
N ALA A 59 -12.26 -4.49 3.35
CA ALA A 59 -13.10 -4.63 4.52
C ALA A 59 -13.32 -6.07 4.94
N ALA A 60 -13.47 -6.98 3.98
CA ALA A 60 -13.57 -8.41 4.25
C ALA A 60 -12.24 -8.94 4.83
N ILE A 61 -11.10 -8.52 4.28
CA ILE A 61 -9.76 -8.86 4.80
C ILE A 61 -9.60 -8.35 6.23
N SER A 62 -9.91 -7.10 6.50
CA SER A 62 -9.85 -6.53 7.85
C SER A 62 -10.69 -7.32 8.84
N ALA A 63 -11.93 -7.64 8.48
CA ALA A 63 -12.87 -8.38 9.34
C ALA A 63 -12.41 -9.84 9.61
N SER A 64 -11.60 -10.44 8.75
CA SER A 64 -11.08 -11.80 8.92
C SER A 64 -9.91 -11.91 9.89
N LEU A 65 -9.31 -10.78 10.29
CA LEU A 65 -8.13 -10.73 11.15
C LEU A 65 -8.46 -10.25 12.58
N PRO A 66 -7.78 -10.78 13.61
CA PRO A 66 -8.11 -10.50 15.02
C PRO A 66 -8.00 -9.01 15.39
N GLN A 67 -7.03 -8.29 14.81
CA GLN A 67 -6.79 -6.88 15.10
C GLN A 67 -7.68 -5.94 14.27
N GLN A 68 -8.44 -6.47 13.31
CA GLN A 68 -9.21 -5.67 12.34
C GLN A 68 -8.38 -4.50 11.78
N PRO A 69 -7.22 -4.80 11.16
CA PRO A 69 -6.27 -3.78 10.72
C PRO A 69 -6.88 -2.84 9.69
N ASP A 70 -6.29 -1.66 9.54
CA ASP A 70 -6.46 -0.90 8.33
C ASP A 70 -5.87 -1.67 7.14
N VAL A 71 -6.62 -1.79 6.05
CA VAL A 71 -6.21 -2.56 4.87
C VAL A 71 -6.28 -1.69 3.62
N LEU A 72 -5.20 -1.71 2.84
CA LEU A 72 -5.14 -1.10 1.51
C LEU A 72 -4.78 -2.17 0.48
N VAL A 73 -5.48 -2.16 -0.65
CA VAL A 73 -5.23 -3.05 -1.78
C VAL A 73 -4.93 -2.22 -3.02
N THR A 74 -3.71 -2.38 -3.56
CA THR A 74 -3.26 -1.79 -4.81
C THR A 74 -3.39 -2.81 -5.95
N ASP A 75 -3.65 -2.34 -7.18
CA ASP A 75 -3.88 -3.20 -8.35
C ASP A 75 -3.28 -2.58 -9.62
N GLY A 76 -1.98 -2.32 -9.59
CA GLY A 76 -1.26 -1.74 -10.73
C GLY A 76 -1.90 -0.47 -11.28
N GLY A 77 -2.39 -0.52 -12.51
CA GLY A 77 -3.10 0.58 -13.18
C GLY A 77 -4.59 0.69 -12.84
N HIS A 78 -5.12 -0.10 -11.91
CA HIS A 78 -6.51 -0.08 -11.49
C HIS A 78 -6.70 0.67 -10.16
N PRO A 79 -7.95 0.99 -9.77
CA PRO A 79 -8.22 1.76 -8.55
C PRO A 79 -7.64 1.11 -7.30
N VAL A 80 -6.96 1.92 -6.48
CA VAL A 80 -6.62 1.54 -5.11
C VAL A 80 -7.87 1.53 -4.25
N ARG A 81 -8.01 0.53 -3.37
CA ARG A 81 -9.13 0.37 -2.45
C ARG A 81 -8.64 0.30 -1.02
N TRP A 82 -9.45 0.76 -0.08
CA TRP A 82 -9.10 0.74 1.33
C TRP A 82 -10.29 0.55 2.28
N SER A 83 -9.97 -0.01 3.45
CA SER A 83 -10.75 0.06 4.67
C SER A 83 -9.81 0.56 5.75
N MET A 84 -9.93 1.84 6.16
CA MET A 84 -8.95 2.51 7.01
C MET A 84 -9.63 3.51 7.94
N ALA A 85 -9.24 3.49 9.22
CA ALA A 85 -9.80 4.36 10.26
C ALA A 85 -11.34 4.34 10.32
N GLY A 86 -11.97 3.20 10.04
CA GLY A 86 -13.43 3.05 9.99
C GLY A 86 -14.07 3.54 8.68
N HIS A 87 -13.29 4.04 7.73
CA HIS A 87 -13.78 4.51 6.43
C HIS A 87 -13.38 3.55 5.30
N ARG A 88 -14.28 3.38 4.34
CA ARG A 88 -14.04 2.61 3.11
C ARG A 88 -14.02 3.55 1.92
N GLY A 89 -13.18 3.24 0.95
CA GLY A 89 -13.11 4.05 -0.25
C GLY A 89 -12.35 3.36 -1.37
N SER A 90 -12.41 4.00 -2.51
CA SER A 90 -11.66 3.66 -3.72
C SER A 90 -11.29 4.93 -4.44
N MET A 91 -10.14 4.91 -5.10
CA MET A 91 -9.68 6.04 -5.90
C MET A 91 -9.00 5.51 -7.17
N ALA A 92 -9.27 6.15 -8.30
CA ALA A 92 -8.54 5.86 -9.54
C ALA A 92 -7.03 6.06 -9.34
N VAL A 93 -6.25 5.26 -10.07
CA VAL A 93 -4.80 5.40 -10.06
C VAL A 93 -4.41 6.78 -10.62
N LEU A 94 -3.39 7.38 -10.05
CA LEU A 94 -2.80 8.59 -10.59
C LEU A 94 -1.78 8.19 -11.66
N ALA A 95 -1.99 8.64 -12.89
CA ALA A 95 -1.10 8.32 -13.99
C ALA A 95 0.07 9.32 -14.02
N PRO A 96 1.34 8.87 -14.04
CA PRO A 96 2.47 9.75 -14.33
C PRO A 96 2.41 10.19 -15.80
N PRO A 97 3.13 11.28 -16.17
CA PRO A 97 3.18 11.73 -17.57
C PRO A 97 3.66 10.66 -18.55
N GLN A 98 4.52 9.77 -18.07
CA GLN A 98 5.06 8.63 -18.82
C GLN A 98 5.35 7.48 -17.85
N VAL A 99 5.00 6.26 -18.23
CA VAL A 99 5.41 5.04 -17.51
C VAL A 99 6.67 4.50 -18.16
N VAL A 100 7.77 4.43 -17.38
CA VAL A 100 9.07 3.88 -17.80
C VAL A 100 9.29 2.51 -17.17
N ASP A 101 9.12 2.41 -15.83
CA ASP A 101 9.31 1.18 -15.06
C ASP A 101 8.41 1.21 -13.83
N THR A 102 7.74 0.11 -13.52
CA THR A 102 6.85 0.01 -12.37
C THR A 102 7.52 -0.54 -11.11
N THR A 103 8.82 -0.85 -11.20
CA THR A 103 9.60 -1.37 -10.08
C THR A 103 9.66 -0.35 -8.94
N GLY A 104 9.33 -0.78 -7.72
CA GLY A 104 9.33 0.09 -6.54
C GLY A 104 8.08 0.96 -6.35
N ALA A 105 7.10 0.92 -7.26
CA ALA A 105 5.87 1.70 -7.11
C ALA A 105 5.09 1.35 -5.83
N GLY A 106 5.01 0.06 -5.49
CA GLY A 106 4.40 -0.41 -4.25
C GLY A 106 5.15 0.06 -3.00
N ASP A 107 6.48 0.04 -3.05
CA ASP A 107 7.34 0.49 -1.94
C ASP A 107 7.20 2.01 -1.74
N ALA A 108 7.19 2.79 -2.82
CA ALA A 108 6.96 4.24 -2.79
C ALA A 108 5.56 4.60 -2.26
N PHE A 109 4.53 3.84 -2.69
CA PHE A 109 3.19 3.99 -2.14
C PHE A 109 3.18 3.77 -0.62
N THR A 110 3.79 2.68 -0.15
CA THR A 110 3.86 2.35 1.27
C THR A 110 4.65 3.41 2.05
N ALA A 111 5.77 3.87 1.51
CA ALA A 111 6.56 4.95 2.12
C ALA A 111 5.77 6.26 2.23
N GLY A 112 5.07 6.68 1.18
CA GLY A 112 4.21 7.85 1.17
C GLY A 112 3.03 7.74 2.17
N LEU A 113 2.41 6.57 2.24
CA LEU A 113 1.37 6.26 3.21
C LEU A 113 1.86 6.44 4.65
N LEU A 114 2.98 5.81 4.99
CA LEU A 114 3.57 5.88 6.32
C LEU A 114 4.05 7.29 6.68
N HIS A 115 4.65 8.01 5.72
CA HIS A 115 5.05 9.40 5.90
C HIS A 115 3.85 10.28 6.32
N GLN A 116 2.74 10.19 5.60
CA GLN A 116 1.53 10.95 5.92
C GLN A 116 0.94 10.56 7.28
N LEU A 117 0.86 9.28 7.58
CA LEU A 117 0.34 8.80 8.86
C LEU A 117 1.17 9.26 10.04
N VAL A 118 2.50 9.23 9.93
CA VAL A 118 3.42 9.73 10.97
C VAL A 118 3.29 11.24 11.14
N THR A 119 3.22 11.99 10.05
CA THR A 119 3.07 13.45 10.06
C THR A 119 1.75 13.91 10.70
N LEU A 120 0.67 13.15 10.45
CA LEU A 120 -0.66 13.46 10.98
C LEU A 120 -0.90 12.93 12.41
N THR A 121 -0.01 12.06 12.93
CA THR A 121 -0.15 11.52 14.29
C THR A 121 0.53 12.47 15.27
N PRO A 122 -0.19 13.12 16.20
CA PRO A 122 0.43 13.97 17.21
C PRO A 122 1.36 13.16 18.11
N SER A 123 2.41 13.80 18.59
CA SER A 123 3.35 13.24 19.58
C SER A 123 2.70 12.78 20.89
N THR A 124 1.43 13.10 21.11
CA THR A 124 0.65 12.73 22.31
C THR A 124 0.16 11.29 22.33
N GLY A 125 0.44 10.48 21.30
CA GLY A 125 0.15 9.04 21.27
C GLY A 125 -1.33 8.65 21.24
N LYS A 126 -2.25 9.58 21.16
CA LYS A 126 -3.67 9.27 20.94
C LYS A 126 -3.92 9.01 19.46
N PRO A 127 -4.55 7.88 19.09
CA PRO A 127 -4.93 7.66 17.71
C PRO A 127 -5.89 8.77 17.30
N HIS A 128 -5.51 9.57 16.28
CA HIS A 128 -6.45 10.47 15.65
C HIS A 128 -7.53 9.63 14.97
N GLN A 129 -8.79 9.97 15.22
CA GLN A 129 -9.86 9.56 14.34
C GLN A 129 -9.70 10.37 13.04
N LEU A 130 -9.05 9.75 12.05
CA LEU A 130 -8.93 10.37 10.73
C LEU A 130 -10.32 10.44 10.12
N SER A 131 -10.73 11.62 9.63
CA SER A 131 -11.95 11.73 8.84
C SER A 131 -11.80 11.05 7.48
N ALA A 132 -12.91 10.73 6.82
CA ALA A 132 -12.90 10.16 5.48
C ALA A 132 -12.10 11.01 4.47
N ALA A 133 -12.22 12.34 4.55
CA ALA A 133 -11.48 13.26 3.70
C ALA A 133 -9.97 13.18 3.93
N VAL A 134 -9.53 13.10 5.20
CA VAL A 134 -8.11 12.95 5.53
C VAL A 134 -7.58 11.59 5.08
N VAL A 135 -8.34 10.51 5.25
CA VAL A 135 -7.95 9.18 4.73
C VAL A 135 -7.76 9.23 3.22
N GLN A 136 -8.67 9.86 2.49
CA GLN A 136 -8.56 10.02 1.05
C GLN A 136 -7.32 10.82 0.64
N GLN A 137 -6.99 11.90 1.36
CA GLN A 137 -5.78 12.70 1.12
C GLN A 137 -4.51 11.88 1.36
N VAL A 138 -4.46 11.10 2.44
CA VAL A 138 -3.34 10.19 2.75
C VAL A 138 -3.14 9.17 1.63
N VAL A 139 -4.22 8.52 1.19
CA VAL A 139 -4.14 7.53 0.09
C VAL A 139 -3.76 8.20 -1.23
N ARG A 140 -4.27 9.41 -1.51
CA ARG A 140 -3.91 10.18 -2.70
C ARG A 140 -2.43 10.54 -2.74
N TYR A 141 -1.86 10.98 -1.61
CA TYR A 141 -0.43 11.25 -1.49
C TYR A 141 0.41 9.98 -1.73
N ALA A 142 0.03 8.87 -1.12
CA ALA A 142 0.68 7.58 -1.32
C ALA A 142 0.63 7.13 -2.79
N ALA A 143 -0.52 7.28 -3.45
CA ALA A 143 -0.70 6.97 -4.86
C ALA A 143 0.17 7.85 -5.77
N ALA A 144 0.34 9.14 -5.42
CA ALA A 144 1.23 10.05 -6.14
C ALA A 144 2.70 9.63 -6.03
N CYS A 145 3.14 9.16 -4.85
CA CYS A 145 4.49 8.61 -4.68
C CYS A 145 4.71 7.41 -5.61
N GLY A 146 3.78 6.45 -5.64
CA GLY A 146 3.85 5.28 -6.51
C GLY A 146 3.84 5.65 -8.00
N ALA A 147 3.01 6.63 -8.40
CA ALA A 147 2.94 7.12 -9.78
C ALA A 147 4.25 7.77 -10.23
N LEU A 148 4.84 8.62 -9.39
CA LEU A 148 6.08 9.34 -9.73
C LEU A 148 7.27 8.40 -9.90
N VAL A 149 7.39 7.35 -9.09
CA VAL A 149 8.43 6.32 -9.28
C VAL A 149 8.32 5.66 -10.63
N CYS A 150 7.12 5.42 -11.14
CA CYS A 150 6.93 4.81 -12.45
C CYS A 150 7.45 5.66 -13.63
N ALA A 151 7.75 6.94 -13.43
CA ALA A 151 8.28 7.83 -14.46
C ALA A 151 9.80 7.67 -14.70
N GLY A 152 10.51 6.92 -13.86
CA GLY A 152 11.95 6.66 -13.99
C GLY A 152 12.27 5.18 -14.04
N ALA A 153 13.52 4.84 -14.33
CA ALA A 153 14.02 3.46 -14.33
C ALA A 153 14.50 3.04 -12.95
N GLY A 154 14.13 1.84 -12.52
CA GLY A 154 14.54 1.25 -11.23
C GLY A 154 13.74 1.77 -10.02
N ALA A 155 14.04 1.22 -8.85
CA ALA A 155 13.26 1.43 -7.63
C ALA A 155 13.82 2.51 -6.69
N ILE A 156 15.05 2.96 -6.88
CA ILE A 156 15.75 3.83 -5.90
C ILE A 156 15.86 5.26 -6.42
N ASP A 157 16.48 5.44 -7.59
CA ASP A 157 16.74 6.77 -8.15
C ASP A 157 15.47 7.61 -8.43
N PRO A 158 14.34 7.01 -8.90
CA PRO A 158 13.13 7.78 -9.17
C PRO A 158 12.27 8.07 -7.94
N GLN A 159 12.70 7.72 -6.72
CA GLN A 159 11.93 8.02 -5.50
C GLN A 159 11.70 9.52 -5.34
N PRO A 160 10.43 9.97 -5.23
CA PRO A 160 10.13 11.39 -5.22
C PRO A 160 10.45 12.04 -3.89
N LEU A 161 10.95 13.28 -3.94
CA LEU A 161 10.97 14.16 -2.77
C LEU A 161 9.55 14.65 -2.46
N PRO A 162 9.24 14.99 -1.18
CA PRO A 162 7.92 15.49 -0.80
C PRO A 162 7.43 16.69 -1.63
N SER A 163 8.32 17.61 -2.00
CA SER A 163 7.98 18.77 -2.85
C SER A 163 7.48 18.34 -4.24
N ARG A 164 8.10 17.31 -4.84
CA ARG A 164 7.69 16.79 -6.14
C ARG A 164 6.32 16.12 -6.09
N VAL A 165 6.00 15.48 -4.96
CA VAL A 165 4.67 14.87 -4.76
C VAL A 165 3.60 15.97 -4.70
N VAL A 166 3.87 17.06 -3.95
CA VAL A 166 2.95 18.19 -3.86
C VAL A 166 2.74 18.84 -5.22
N GLU A 167 3.81 19.19 -5.94
CA GLU A 167 3.74 19.75 -7.29
C GLU A 167 2.92 18.88 -8.25
N PHE A 168 3.14 17.56 -8.22
CA PHE A 168 2.40 16.62 -9.07
C PHE A 168 0.91 16.62 -8.74
N LEU A 169 0.55 16.64 -7.47
CA LEU A 169 -0.85 16.68 -7.03
C LEU A 169 -1.55 17.98 -7.43
N GLU A 170 -0.85 19.13 -7.36
CA GLU A 170 -1.36 20.44 -7.80
C GLU A 170 -1.60 20.47 -9.32
N GLN A 171 -0.71 19.88 -10.10
CA GLN A 171 -0.87 19.77 -11.55
C GLN A 171 -2.08 18.93 -11.98
N LEU A 172 -2.50 17.96 -11.15
CA LEU A 172 -3.69 17.15 -11.44
C LEU A 172 -5.02 17.87 -11.11
N GLU A 173 -4.96 19.00 -10.40
CA GLU A 173 -6.12 19.81 -10.03
C GLU A 173 -6.35 21.01 -10.98
N SER A 174 -5.36 21.33 -11.81
CA SER A 174 -5.39 22.43 -12.79
C SER A 174 -5.97 21.99 -14.13
#